data_514a7af6050160618e941c52ba22ea47
#
_entry.id   514a7af6050160618e941c52ba22ea47
#
_cell.length_a   1.000
_cell.length_b   1.000
_cell.length_c   1.000
_cell.angle_alpha   90.00
_cell.angle_beta   90.00
_cell.angle_gamma   90.00
#
_symmetry.space_group_name_H-M   'P 1'
#
loop_
_entity.id
_entity.type
_entity.pdbx_description
1 polymer ?
#
loop_
_entity_poly.entity_id
_entity_poly.type
_entity_poly.pdbx_seq_one_letter_code
_entity_poly.pdbx_strand_id
1 'polypeptide(L)'
;MVHGMYYHLRELWKKPTRELTQEKLIEWRRGDSVVEVEKPLRLDRARALGYKAKKGIFVARVRLIRGGRRRKRHGVKGRKAGRKQTIRKMLKMNYRWVAEIRAARKYRNLEVLNSYWIGKDGKYYFFEVIMVDPSKPEIVNDPVLKWIADRKNSKRAERGLTSAAKKSRGLRSKSDNLKVRPSLRAWDRTGK
;
A
#
# COMPACT_ATOMS: atom_id res chain seq x y z
N MET A 1 27.89 21.19 -8.43
CA MET A 1 27.27 20.91 -7.12
C MET A 1 27.45 19.41 -6.79
N VAL A 2 27.97 19.10 -5.62
CA VAL A 2 28.11 17.72 -5.17
C VAL A 2 26.74 17.25 -4.66
N HIS A 3 26.21 16.16 -5.21
CA HIS A 3 24.94 15.58 -4.82
C HIS A 3 25.14 14.48 -3.76
N GLY A 4 24.26 14.46 -2.75
CA GLY A 4 24.30 13.44 -1.69
C GLY A 4 23.81 12.05 -2.17
N MET A 5 24.11 11.01 -1.37
CA MET A 5 23.77 9.60 -1.65
C MET A 5 22.31 9.39 -2.08
N TYR A 6 21.35 10.03 -1.43
CA TYR A 6 19.92 9.86 -1.77
C TYR A 6 19.55 10.42 -3.14
N TYR A 7 20.27 11.42 -3.63
CA TYR A 7 20.10 11.90 -4.99
C TYR A 7 20.47 10.81 -5.98
N HIS A 8 21.65 10.21 -5.83
CA HIS A 8 22.12 9.14 -6.72
C HIS A 8 21.22 7.89 -6.66
N LEU A 9 20.78 7.48 -5.47
CA LEU A 9 19.80 6.39 -5.34
C LEU A 9 18.49 6.70 -6.07
N ARG A 10 18.01 7.94 -6.00
CA ARG A 10 16.79 8.35 -6.69
C ARG A 10 16.94 8.33 -8.21
N GLU A 11 18.09 8.79 -8.73
CA GLU A 11 18.40 8.74 -10.16
C GLU A 11 18.50 7.30 -10.66
N LEU A 12 19.18 6.41 -9.92
CA LEU A 12 19.24 4.99 -10.23
C LEU A 12 17.84 4.38 -10.38
N TRP A 13 16.91 4.73 -9.49
CA TRP A 13 15.54 4.22 -9.52
C TRP A 13 14.64 4.85 -10.59
N LYS A 14 15.04 5.92 -11.24
CA LYS A 14 14.36 6.45 -12.42
C LYS A 14 14.59 5.56 -13.64
N LYS A 15 15.82 5.04 -13.78
CA LYS A 15 16.21 4.15 -14.89
C LYS A 15 16.99 2.94 -14.36
N PRO A 16 16.31 2.00 -13.67
CA PRO A 16 17.00 0.83 -13.13
C PRO A 16 17.52 -0.07 -14.26
N THR A 17 18.69 -0.67 -14.08
CA THR A 17 19.25 -1.62 -15.02
C THR A 17 18.32 -2.82 -15.18
N ARG A 18 18.11 -3.26 -16.42
CA ARG A 18 17.18 -4.35 -16.73
C ARG A 18 17.54 -5.65 -16.02
N GLU A 19 18.79 -5.99 -15.96
CA GLU A 19 19.33 -7.21 -15.35
C GLU A 19 19.00 -7.29 -13.86
N LEU A 20 19.39 -6.27 -13.08
CA LEU A 20 19.10 -6.19 -11.65
C LEU A 20 17.61 -6.27 -11.33
N THR A 21 16.78 -5.68 -12.21
CA THR A 21 15.33 -5.69 -12.02
C THR A 21 14.75 -7.06 -12.35
N GLN A 22 15.23 -7.72 -13.40
CA GLN A 22 14.72 -9.00 -13.89
C GLN A 22 14.96 -10.13 -12.89
N GLU A 23 16.17 -10.26 -12.37
CA GLU A 23 16.52 -11.27 -11.35
C GLU A 23 15.62 -11.16 -10.11
N LYS A 24 15.50 -9.95 -9.56
CA LYS A 24 14.63 -9.69 -8.42
C LYS A 24 13.16 -10.00 -8.70
N LEU A 25 12.66 -9.68 -9.88
CA LEU A 25 11.27 -9.97 -10.26
C LEU A 25 11.02 -11.48 -10.40
N ILE A 26 12.01 -12.26 -10.86
CA ILE A 26 11.92 -13.73 -10.93
C ILE A 26 11.81 -14.31 -9.51
N GLU A 27 12.69 -13.89 -8.60
CA GLU A 27 12.66 -14.29 -7.20
C GLU A 27 11.33 -13.95 -6.54
N TRP A 28 10.85 -12.70 -6.69
CA TRP A 28 9.62 -12.22 -6.06
C TRP A 28 8.36 -12.90 -6.59
N ARG A 29 8.38 -13.40 -7.82
CA ARG A 29 7.27 -14.18 -8.38
C ARG A 29 7.16 -15.56 -7.77
N ARG A 30 8.29 -16.17 -7.41
CA ARG A 30 8.35 -17.52 -6.80
C ARG A 30 7.97 -17.50 -5.33
N GLY A 31 8.34 -16.43 -4.63
CA GLY A 31 8.07 -16.29 -3.20
C GLY A 31 6.60 -16.06 -2.86
N ASP A 32 6.32 -15.94 -1.56
CA ASP A 32 4.98 -15.67 -1.04
C ASP A 32 4.43 -14.30 -1.46
N SER A 33 3.10 -14.16 -1.35
CA SER A 33 2.42 -12.92 -1.70
C SER A 33 2.70 -11.76 -0.74
N VAL A 34 3.05 -12.05 0.51
CA VAL A 34 3.47 -11.09 1.52
C VAL A 34 4.66 -11.68 2.26
N VAL A 35 5.81 -11.04 2.15
CA VAL A 35 7.09 -11.48 2.75
C VAL A 35 7.66 -10.34 3.57
N GLU A 36 8.18 -10.63 4.74
CA GLU A 36 8.97 -9.68 5.52
C GLU A 36 10.34 -9.49 4.87
N VAL A 37 10.84 -8.26 4.87
CA VAL A 37 12.11 -7.89 4.28
C VAL A 37 12.92 -7.16 5.34
N GLU A 38 14.15 -7.62 5.57
CA GLU A 38 15.05 -7.07 6.59
C GLU A 38 15.39 -5.59 6.31
N LYS A 39 15.66 -5.27 5.04
CA LYS A 39 16.04 -3.92 4.62
C LYS A 39 15.17 -3.44 3.45
N PRO A 40 14.71 -2.18 3.47
CA PRO A 40 13.95 -1.62 2.36
C PRO A 40 14.82 -1.54 1.10
N LEU A 41 14.27 -1.99 -0.04
CA LEU A 41 14.97 -1.97 -1.31
C LEU A 41 15.25 -0.53 -1.79
N ARG A 42 14.30 0.37 -1.56
CA ARG A 42 14.39 1.79 -1.90
C ARG A 42 14.54 2.63 -0.65
N LEU A 43 15.77 2.73 -0.15
CA LEU A 43 16.06 3.44 1.09
C LEU A 43 15.70 4.94 1.00
N ASP A 44 15.94 5.57 -0.17
CA ASP A 44 15.56 6.95 -0.47
C ASP A 44 14.07 7.19 -0.24
N ARG A 45 13.25 6.25 -0.76
CA ARG A 45 11.80 6.36 -0.68
C ARG A 45 11.27 5.96 0.69
N ALA A 46 11.82 4.92 1.28
CA ALA A 46 11.42 4.45 2.61
C ALA A 46 11.62 5.54 3.66
N ARG A 47 12.79 6.16 3.70
CA ARG A 47 13.10 7.25 4.66
C ARG A 47 12.24 8.48 4.43
N ALA A 48 11.97 8.88 3.18
CA ALA A 48 11.05 9.96 2.87
C ALA A 48 9.61 9.69 3.32
N LEU A 49 9.25 8.44 3.59
CA LEU A 49 7.93 7.99 4.05
C LEU A 49 7.90 7.63 5.54
N GLY A 50 8.96 7.93 6.28
CA GLY A 50 9.02 7.78 7.73
C GLY A 50 9.74 6.53 8.22
N TYR A 51 10.34 5.72 7.35
CA TYR A 51 11.13 4.56 7.76
C TYR A 51 12.38 5.01 8.54
N LYS A 52 12.63 4.35 9.66
CA LYS A 52 13.87 4.42 10.44
C LYS A 52 14.33 2.99 10.75
N ALA A 53 15.63 2.75 10.72
CA ALA A 53 16.22 1.45 11.08
C ALA A 53 16.29 1.34 12.62
N LYS A 54 15.17 1.05 13.26
CA LYS A 54 15.08 0.83 14.70
C LYS A 54 14.08 -0.27 15.04
N LYS A 55 14.19 -0.85 16.21
CA LYS A 55 13.26 -1.86 16.72
C LYS A 55 11.83 -1.36 16.66
N GLY A 56 10.89 -2.25 16.29
CA GLY A 56 9.49 -1.92 16.14
C GLY A 56 9.09 -1.37 14.77
N ILE A 57 10.01 -1.21 13.81
CA ILE A 57 9.69 -0.85 12.43
C ILE A 57 10.05 -2.02 11.52
N PHE A 58 9.08 -2.46 10.73
CA PHE A 58 9.17 -3.60 9.83
C PHE A 58 8.85 -3.18 8.39
N VAL A 59 9.39 -3.91 7.44
CA VAL A 59 9.07 -3.73 6.02
C VAL A 59 8.55 -5.04 5.46
N ALA A 60 7.40 -4.98 4.79
CA ALA A 60 6.81 -6.13 4.13
C ALA A 60 6.72 -5.89 2.62
N ARG A 61 7.26 -6.81 1.81
CA ARG A 61 7.07 -6.84 0.37
C ARG A 61 5.76 -7.53 0.04
N VAL A 62 4.93 -6.88 -0.77
CA VAL A 62 3.59 -7.37 -1.14
C VAL A 62 3.48 -7.48 -2.66
N ARG A 63 3.12 -8.67 -3.13
CA ARG A 63 2.83 -8.98 -4.53
C ARG A 63 1.34 -8.93 -4.79
N LEU A 64 0.92 -8.20 -5.82
CA LEU A 64 -0.47 -8.06 -6.24
C LEU A 64 -0.66 -8.43 -7.69
N ILE A 65 -1.68 -9.19 -8.01
CA ILE A 65 -2.08 -9.47 -9.39
C ILE A 65 -2.62 -8.19 -10.02
N ARG A 66 -2.21 -7.89 -11.25
CA ARG A 66 -2.70 -6.76 -12.05
C ARG A 66 -4.10 -7.02 -12.58
N GLY A 67 -4.84 -5.96 -12.81
CA GLY A 67 -6.18 -6.01 -13.39
C GLY A 67 -7.29 -5.77 -12.39
N GLY A 68 -8.53 -5.82 -12.88
CA GLY A 68 -9.71 -5.59 -12.09
C GLY A 68 -10.14 -6.81 -11.27
N ARG A 69 -11.11 -6.61 -10.38
CA ARG A 69 -11.71 -7.69 -9.59
C ARG A 69 -12.54 -8.61 -10.48
N ARG A 70 -12.25 -9.91 -10.44
CA ARG A 70 -13.07 -10.94 -11.08
C ARG A 70 -14.32 -11.23 -10.24
N ARG A 71 -15.51 -11.20 -10.85
CA ARG A 71 -16.71 -11.68 -10.18
C ARG A 71 -16.73 -13.22 -10.16
N LYS A 72 -17.11 -13.80 -9.04
CA LYS A 72 -17.59 -15.18 -9.05
C LYS A 72 -18.93 -15.21 -9.78
N ARG A 73 -19.02 -16.00 -10.83
CA ARG A 73 -20.31 -16.30 -11.47
C ARG A 73 -21.06 -17.22 -10.51
N HIS A 74 -22.17 -16.76 -9.96
CA HIS A 74 -23.14 -17.69 -9.42
C HIS A 74 -23.77 -18.41 -10.60
N GLY A 75 -23.78 -19.75 -10.58
CA GLY A 75 -24.43 -20.55 -11.60
C GLY A 75 -25.91 -20.15 -11.70
N VAL A 76 -26.24 -19.52 -12.82
CA VAL A 76 -27.65 -19.21 -13.13
C VAL A 76 -28.08 -20.31 -14.06
N LYS A 77 -28.87 -21.23 -13.56
CA LYS A 77 -29.46 -22.35 -14.31
C LYS A 77 -29.77 -21.93 -15.77
N GLY A 78 -28.91 -22.36 -16.74
CA GLY A 78 -29.13 -22.21 -18.17
C GLY A 78 -29.25 -20.79 -18.77
N ARG A 79 -29.23 -19.72 -17.99
CA ARG A 79 -29.37 -18.35 -18.50
C ARG A 79 -28.01 -17.75 -18.88
N LYS A 80 -27.93 -17.18 -20.11
CA LYS A 80 -26.76 -16.40 -20.52
C LYS A 80 -26.52 -15.28 -19.53
N ALA A 81 -25.27 -15.13 -19.07
CA ALA A 81 -24.86 -14.03 -18.20
C ALA A 81 -25.15 -12.68 -18.89
N GLY A 82 -26.14 -11.97 -18.43
CA GLY A 82 -26.45 -10.62 -18.91
C GLY A 82 -25.37 -9.60 -18.58
N ARG A 83 -25.46 -8.40 -19.16
CA ARG A 83 -24.51 -7.27 -18.96
C ARG A 83 -24.19 -6.95 -17.48
N LYS A 84 -25.12 -7.22 -16.55
CA LYS A 84 -24.93 -7.04 -15.10
C LYS A 84 -23.96 -8.05 -14.47
N GLN A 85 -23.61 -9.13 -15.15
CA GLN A 85 -22.68 -10.17 -14.71
C GLN A 85 -21.32 -10.07 -15.40
N THR A 86 -20.98 -8.93 -16.00
CA THR A 86 -19.68 -8.70 -16.59
C THR A 86 -18.55 -9.05 -15.64
N ILE A 87 -17.57 -9.74 -16.19
CA ILE A 87 -16.55 -10.50 -15.47
C ILE A 87 -15.56 -9.61 -14.72
N ARG A 88 -15.35 -8.38 -15.20
CA ARG A 88 -14.36 -7.48 -14.61
C ARG A 88 -15.02 -6.24 -14.03
N LYS A 89 -14.74 -5.98 -12.78
CA LYS A 89 -15.06 -4.70 -12.14
C LYS A 89 -13.80 -3.90 -11.90
N MET A 90 -13.88 -2.59 -12.09
CA MET A 90 -12.82 -1.68 -11.68
C MET A 90 -12.63 -1.79 -10.17
N LEU A 91 -11.38 -1.83 -9.75
CA LEU A 91 -11.03 -1.65 -8.34
C LEU A 91 -11.32 -0.20 -7.98
N LYS A 92 -12.16 0.04 -6.98
CA LYS A 92 -12.37 1.38 -6.40
C LYS A 92 -11.23 1.80 -5.47
N MET A 93 -10.16 1.00 -5.41
CA MET A 93 -9.01 1.16 -4.55
C MET A 93 -7.74 1.09 -5.39
N ASN A 94 -6.76 1.96 -5.11
CA ASN A 94 -5.46 1.85 -5.74
C ASN A 94 -4.69 0.61 -5.22
N TYR A 95 -3.76 0.09 -6.00
CA TYR A 95 -3.00 -1.10 -5.62
C TYR A 95 -2.16 -0.91 -4.36
N ARG A 96 -1.64 0.29 -4.09
CA ARG A 96 -0.92 0.58 -2.84
C ARG A 96 -1.79 0.33 -1.62
N TRP A 97 -3.02 0.83 -1.63
CA TRP A 97 -3.95 0.60 -0.53
C TRP A 97 -4.32 -0.88 -0.38
N VAL A 98 -4.50 -1.60 -1.50
CA VAL A 98 -4.71 -3.06 -1.45
C VAL A 98 -3.52 -3.78 -0.83
N ALA A 99 -2.28 -3.36 -1.15
CA ALA A 99 -1.06 -3.89 -0.55
C ALA A 99 -1.03 -3.66 0.97
N GLU A 100 -1.33 -2.44 1.40
CA GLU A 100 -1.40 -2.05 2.82
C GLU A 100 -2.40 -2.91 3.60
N ILE A 101 -3.60 -3.15 3.07
CA ILE A 101 -4.61 -4.00 3.71
C ILE A 101 -4.14 -5.44 3.79
N ARG A 102 -3.49 -5.99 2.75
CA ARG A 102 -2.99 -7.36 2.78
C ARG A 102 -1.88 -7.56 3.80
N ALA A 103 -0.95 -6.59 3.90
CA ALA A 103 0.08 -6.59 4.91
C ALA A 103 -0.52 -6.52 6.33
N ALA A 104 -1.44 -5.58 6.57
CA ALA A 104 -2.11 -5.42 7.87
C ALA A 104 -2.89 -6.68 8.29
N ARG A 105 -3.46 -7.43 7.36
CA ARG A 105 -4.17 -8.69 7.66
C ARG A 105 -3.24 -9.86 7.97
N LYS A 106 -2.06 -9.87 7.40
CA LYS A 106 -1.04 -10.89 7.72
C LYS A 106 -0.40 -10.60 9.07
N TYR A 107 -0.06 -9.34 9.35
CA TYR A 107 0.60 -8.89 10.58
C TYR A 107 -0.37 -8.08 11.43
N ARG A 108 -1.26 -8.77 12.17
CA ARG A 108 -2.37 -8.13 12.92
C ARG A 108 -1.94 -7.24 14.07
N ASN A 109 -0.76 -7.50 14.62
CA ASN A 109 -0.14 -6.73 15.70
C ASN A 109 0.61 -5.48 15.22
N LEU A 110 0.76 -5.31 13.90
CA LEU A 110 1.46 -4.18 13.31
C LEU A 110 0.50 -3.21 12.63
N GLU A 111 0.77 -1.92 12.76
CA GLU A 111 0.03 -0.88 12.05
C GLU A 111 0.81 -0.37 10.85
N VAL A 112 0.11 -0.08 9.76
CA VAL A 112 0.71 0.42 8.52
C VAL A 112 1.05 1.90 8.66
N LEU A 113 2.32 2.26 8.53
CA LEU A 113 2.76 3.65 8.45
C LEU A 113 2.52 4.22 7.04
N ASN A 114 3.13 3.59 6.03
CA ASN A 114 3.05 4.01 4.64
C ASN A 114 3.48 2.86 3.70
N SER A 115 3.41 3.12 2.38
CA SER A 115 3.83 2.15 1.36
C SER A 115 4.40 2.83 0.12
N TYR A 116 5.14 2.10 -0.72
CA TYR A 116 5.63 2.59 -2.00
C TYR A 116 5.81 1.46 -3.01
N TRP A 117 5.84 1.85 -4.27
CA TRP A 117 6.05 0.93 -5.39
C TRP A 117 7.53 0.62 -5.56
N ILE A 118 7.84 -0.66 -5.84
CA ILE A 118 9.20 -1.12 -6.10
C ILE A 118 9.39 -1.75 -7.49
N GLY A 119 8.34 -2.33 -8.06
CA GLY A 119 8.44 -2.93 -9.38
C GLY A 119 7.12 -3.41 -9.94
N LYS A 120 7.16 -3.78 -11.23
CA LYS A 120 6.04 -4.41 -11.94
C LYS A 120 6.58 -5.39 -12.97
N ASP A 121 5.82 -6.43 -13.23
CA ASP A 121 5.98 -7.29 -14.39
C ASP A 121 4.66 -7.36 -15.20
N GLY A 122 4.59 -8.28 -16.17
CA GLY A 122 3.39 -8.49 -16.98
C GLY A 122 2.15 -8.87 -16.13
N LYS A 123 2.31 -9.63 -15.05
CA LYS A 123 1.23 -10.21 -14.24
C LYS A 123 1.06 -9.55 -12.88
N TYR A 124 2.12 -8.98 -12.29
CA TYR A 124 2.12 -8.51 -10.90
C TYR A 124 2.61 -7.08 -10.76
N TYR A 125 2.17 -6.44 -9.66
CA TYR A 125 2.76 -5.26 -9.05
C TYR A 125 3.39 -5.65 -7.72
N PHE A 126 4.53 -5.02 -7.40
CA PHE A 126 5.26 -5.21 -6.16
C PHE A 126 5.34 -3.90 -5.39
N PHE A 127 5.01 -3.97 -4.11
CA PHE A 127 5.03 -2.84 -3.19
C PHE A 127 5.79 -3.22 -1.93
N GLU A 128 6.46 -2.27 -1.32
CA GLU A 128 6.91 -2.36 0.06
C GLU A 128 5.99 -1.55 0.96
N VAL A 129 5.64 -2.14 2.09
CA VAL A 129 4.76 -1.56 3.12
C VAL A 129 5.58 -1.41 4.39
N ILE A 130 5.67 -0.18 4.89
CA ILE A 130 6.33 0.12 6.15
C ILE A 130 5.29 -0.07 7.26
N MET A 131 5.60 -0.93 8.21
CA MET A 131 4.75 -1.29 9.32
C MET A 131 5.44 -0.97 10.63
N VAL A 132 4.66 -0.66 11.65
CA VAL A 132 5.15 -0.26 12.97
C VAL A 132 4.42 -1.05 14.03
N ASP A 133 5.15 -1.53 15.03
CA ASP A 133 4.57 -2.18 16.21
C ASP A 133 4.20 -1.10 17.24
N PRO A 134 2.90 -0.86 17.47
CA PRO A 134 2.45 0.18 18.38
C PRO A 134 2.71 -0.15 19.86
N SER A 135 3.05 -1.40 20.21
CA SER A 135 3.30 -1.84 21.57
C SER A 135 4.78 -1.72 22.00
N LYS A 136 5.69 -1.49 21.03
CA LYS A 136 7.12 -1.38 21.35
C LYS A 136 7.44 -0.07 22.07
N PRO A 137 8.20 -0.10 23.18
CA PRO A 137 8.58 1.11 23.90
C PRO A 137 9.36 2.11 23.05
N GLU A 138 10.18 1.62 22.12
CA GLU A 138 10.90 2.47 21.17
C GLU A 138 9.98 3.28 20.24
N ILE A 139 8.76 2.83 20.03
CA ILE A 139 7.75 3.52 19.22
C ILE A 139 6.90 4.44 20.09
N VAL A 140 6.47 3.98 21.26
CA VAL A 140 5.64 4.76 22.20
C VAL A 140 6.38 6.02 22.65
N ASN A 141 7.69 5.91 22.90
CA ASN A 141 8.53 7.02 23.34
C ASN A 141 9.09 7.89 22.18
N ASP A 142 8.85 7.50 20.91
CA ASP A 142 9.33 8.29 19.77
C ASP A 142 8.42 9.52 19.53
N PRO A 143 8.94 10.76 19.65
CA PRO A 143 8.14 11.97 19.47
C PRO A 143 7.47 12.08 18.10
N VAL A 144 8.05 11.41 17.07
CA VAL A 144 7.54 11.44 15.69
C VAL A 144 6.54 10.31 15.42
N LEU A 145 6.70 9.14 16.06
CA LEU A 145 5.91 7.93 15.76
C LEU A 145 4.87 7.57 16.83
N LYS A 146 4.95 8.14 18.04
CA LYS A 146 4.04 7.83 19.15
C LYS A 146 2.56 7.91 18.80
N TRP A 147 2.18 8.78 17.89
CA TRP A 147 0.80 8.94 17.43
C TRP A 147 0.18 7.66 16.85
N ILE A 148 1.01 6.72 16.35
CA ILE A 148 0.51 5.47 15.77
C ILE A 148 0.03 4.49 16.84
N ALA A 149 0.53 4.61 18.06
CA ALA A 149 0.12 3.81 19.22
C ALA A 149 -1.28 4.19 19.73
N ASP A 150 -1.77 5.37 19.41
CA ASP A 150 -3.11 5.80 19.83
C ASP A 150 -4.18 4.85 19.26
N ARG A 151 -5.15 4.43 20.09
CA ARG A 151 -6.27 3.58 19.70
C ARG A 151 -7.06 4.12 18.47
N LYS A 152 -7.15 5.44 18.33
CA LYS A 152 -7.78 6.10 17.16
C LYS A 152 -7.12 5.76 15.84
N ASN A 153 -5.86 5.29 15.85
CA ASN A 153 -5.11 4.91 14.65
C ASN A 153 -5.12 3.41 14.37
N SER A 154 -5.74 2.59 15.22
CA SER A 154 -5.87 1.15 15.04
C SER A 154 -6.58 0.82 13.73
N LYS A 155 -6.08 -0.21 13.00
CA LYS A 155 -6.59 -0.69 11.70
C LYS A 155 -6.68 0.41 10.64
N ARG A 156 -5.76 1.38 10.69
CA ARG A 156 -5.77 2.56 9.83
C ARG A 156 -5.78 2.26 8.32
N ALA A 157 -5.15 1.18 7.89
CA ALA A 157 -5.19 0.75 6.49
C ALA A 157 -6.59 0.32 6.05
N GLU A 158 -7.29 -0.48 6.85
CA GLU A 158 -8.64 -0.94 6.54
C GLU A 158 -9.67 0.19 6.60
N ARG A 159 -9.50 1.12 7.53
CA ARG A 159 -10.36 2.31 7.69
C ARG A 159 -10.08 3.40 6.65
N GLY A 160 -9.08 3.22 5.79
CA GLY A 160 -8.78 4.19 4.73
C GLY A 160 -8.10 5.47 5.19
N LEU A 161 -7.32 5.42 6.26
CA LEU A 161 -6.63 6.59 6.85
C LEU A 161 -5.19 6.77 6.34
N THR A 162 -4.64 5.79 5.63
CA THR A 162 -3.30 5.89 5.05
C THR A 162 -3.25 6.87 3.88
N SER A 163 -2.06 7.31 3.54
CA SER A 163 -1.84 8.22 2.40
C SER A 163 -2.38 7.66 1.07
N ALA A 164 -2.17 6.37 0.80
CA ALA A 164 -2.67 5.70 -0.39
C ALA A 164 -4.20 5.60 -0.40
N ALA A 165 -4.78 5.28 0.74
CA ALA A 165 -6.22 5.18 0.92
C ALA A 165 -6.91 6.54 0.76
N LYS A 166 -6.39 7.59 1.38
CA LYS A 166 -6.90 8.96 1.23
C LYS A 166 -6.88 9.41 -0.23
N LYS A 167 -5.83 9.04 -1.00
CA LYS A 167 -5.79 9.32 -2.44
C LYS A 167 -6.93 8.61 -3.20
N SER A 168 -7.17 7.32 -2.92
CA SER A 168 -8.27 6.55 -3.54
C SER A 168 -9.65 7.09 -3.19
N ARG A 169 -9.81 7.65 -1.99
CA ARG A 169 -11.06 8.25 -1.51
C ARG A 169 -11.27 9.69 -2.00
N GLY A 170 -10.35 10.25 -2.80
CA GLY A 170 -10.44 11.62 -3.30
C GLY A 170 -10.14 12.70 -2.25
N LEU A 171 -9.65 12.35 -1.05
CA LEU A 171 -9.44 13.31 0.05
C LEU A 171 -8.20 14.20 -0.11
N ARG A 172 -7.40 13.97 -1.15
CA ARG A 172 -6.20 14.76 -1.46
C ARG A 172 -6.41 15.81 -2.56
N SER A 173 -7.55 15.80 -3.20
CA SER A 173 -7.92 16.84 -4.16
C SER A 173 -8.39 18.09 -3.40
N LYS A 174 -8.01 19.27 -3.89
CA LYS A 174 -8.46 20.56 -3.37
C LYS A 174 -9.80 21.01 -3.98
N SER A 175 -10.33 20.26 -4.96
CA SER A 175 -11.58 20.61 -5.62
C SER A 175 -12.77 20.43 -4.68
N ASP A 176 -13.61 21.45 -4.57
CA ASP A 176 -14.82 21.42 -3.74
C ASP A 176 -15.96 20.63 -4.36
N ASN A 177 -15.86 20.32 -5.66
CA ASN A 177 -16.91 19.63 -6.44
C ASN A 177 -16.86 18.09 -6.34
N LEU A 178 -16.09 17.52 -5.41
CA LEU A 178 -16.04 16.07 -5.26
C LEU A 178 -17.26 15.54 -4.52
N LYS A 179 -18.11 14.80 -5.24
CA LYS A 179 -19.32 14.16 -4.69
C LYS A 179 -19.11 13.18 -3.54
N VAL A 180 -17.88 12.72 -3.30
CA VAL A 180 -17.56 11.63 -2.35
C VAL A 180 -16.51 12.06 -1.32
N ARG A 181 -16.54 13.31 -0.89
CA ARG A 181 -15.55 13.84 0.03
C ARG A 181 -16.21 14.25 1.35
N PRO A 182 -15.66 13.82 2.48
CA PRO A 182 -14.57 12.87 2.72
C PRO A 182 -15.00 11.39 2.58
N SER A 183 -16.26 11.06 2.73
CA SER A 183 -16.91 9.78 2.47
C SER A 183 -18.41 9.92 2.69
N LEU A 184 -19.22 8.95 2.20
CA LEU A 184 -20.67 8.92 2.48
C LEU A 184 -21.01 8.77 3.97
N ARG A 185 -20.07 8.31 4.80
CA ARG A 185 -20.27 8.15 6.25
C ARG A 185 -19.76 9.32 7.08
N ALA A 186 -18.81 10.07 6.55
CA ALA A 186 -18.40 11.30 7.18
C ALA A 186 -19.49 12.36 6.96
N TRP A 187 -19.59 13.34 7.83
CA TRP A 187 -20.59 14.38 7.75
C TRP A 187 -22.02 13.82 7.79
N ASP A 188 -22.27 12.88 8.71
CA ASP A 188 -23.61 12.28 8.90
C ASP A 188 -24.26 11.80 7.60
N ARG A 189 -23.44 11.23 6.70
CA ARG A 189 -23.81 10.73 5.36
C ARG A 189 -24.20 11.82 4.36
N THR A 190 -23.90 13.06 4.61
CA THR A 190 -24.20 14.15 3.65
C THR A 190 -23.22 14.20 2.48
N GLY A 191 -22.13 13.44 2.51
CA GLY A 191 -21.14 13.37 1.43
C GLY A 191 -20.23 14.58 1.32
N LYS A 192 -20.25 15.49 2.28
CA LYS A 192 -19.34 16.63 2.37
C LYS A 192 -18.07 16.32 3.14
#